data_4554c4d8574b5473d7f3f949d5ce343d
#
_entry.id   4554c4d8574b5473d7f3f949d5ce343d
#
_cell.length_a   1.000
_cell.length_b   1.000
_cell.length_c   1.000
_cell.angle_alpha   90.00
_cell.angle_beta   90.00
_cell.angle_gamma   90.00
#
_symmetry.space_group_name_H-M   'P 1'
#
loop_
_entity.id
_entity.type
_entity.pdbx_description
1 polymer ?
#
loop_
_entity_poly.entity_id
_entity_poly.type
_entity_poly.pdbx_seq_one_letter_code
_entity_poly.pdbx_strand_id
1 'polypeptide(L)'
;MDKRIREILNKEKNRQRDNIELIASENYVSNDILELQGSIFTNKYAEGYPERRYYGGCENVDVIENLAIEYVCKLFNVKYANVQPHSGSQANMAVYRALLNHGDKIMGLNLSHGGHLTHGHKLNFSGIDYEVVSYNVDNDSEVIDYNKVREIALKEKPKMIIAGASAYPREINFKKFKDIALEVGAYLMVDMAHIAGLVATGLHMSPIPYADIITSTTHKTLRGPRGGMILTNREDIIKKINKVVFPGVQGGPLMHVIAAKAQCFYEALQPKFKEYQLQVIKNIKTLEKVLKEEGIRLVSNGTDNHLLLLDVKNSVGITGKKAEEVLDKINITVNKNTIPNDLESPMVTSGIRIGSPAMTTRGFKEEEFAILGKIICKCLKNYDNEEVLKELKEEVLELTRNRTLF
;
A
#
# COMPACT_ATOMS: atom_id res chain seq x y z
N MET A 1 6.39 21.79 -24.28
CA MET A 1 5.47 20.68 -23.99
C MET A 1 4.34 20.72 -25.00
N ASP A 2 3.98 19.56 -25.59
CA ASP A 2 2.83 19.43 -26.50
C ASP A 2 1.56 19.97 -25.82
N LYS A 3 0.72 20.71 -26.57
CA LYS A 3 -0.50 21.35 -26.05
C LYS A 3 -1.48 20.32 -25.43
N ARG A 4 -1.65 19.16 -26.07
CA ARG A 4 -2.51 18.07 -25.57
C ARG A 4 -2.01 17.52 -24.25
N ILE A 5 -0.67 17.34 -24.10
CA ILE A 5 -0.07 16.87 -22.83
C ILE A 5 -0.32 17.91 -21.74
N ARG A 6 -0.18 19.19 -22.04
CA ARG A 6 -0.45 20.29 -21.10
C ARG A 6 -1.92 20.29 -20.65
N GLU A 7 -2.84 20.13 -21.60
CA GLU A 7 -4.27 20.07 -21.32
C GLU A 7 -4.63 18.90 -20.40
N ILE A 8 -4.08 17.69 -20.66
CA ILE A 8 -4.32 16.51 -19.82
C ILE A 8 -3.73 16.70 -18.42
N LEU A 9 -2.52 17.24 -18.30
CA LEU A 9 -1.93 17.57 -17.01
C LEU A 9 -2.82 18.53 -16.20
N ASN A 10 -3.36 19.55 -16.85
CA ASN A 10 -4.24 20.51 -16.20
C ASN A 10 -5.58 19.87 -15.78
N LYS A 11 -6.14 18.97 -16.61
CA LYS A 11 -7.33 18.21 -16.24
C LYS A 11 -7.09 17.34 -15.01
N GLU A 12 -5.95 16.65 -14.94
CA GLU A 12 -5.61 15.83 -13.77
C GLU A 12 -5.39 16.67 -12.50
N LYS A 13 -4.72 17.84 -12.63
CA LYS A 13 -4.60 18.79 -11.51
C LYS A 13 -5.98 19.24 -10.98
N ASN A 14 -6.91 19.55 -11.90
CA ASN A 14 -8.27 19.93 -11.51
C ASN A 14 -9.00 18.75 -10.85
N ARG A 15 -8.89 17.54 -11.40
CA ARG A 15 -9.48 16.34 -10.78
C ARG A 15 -8.98 16.16 -9.36
N GLN A 16 -7.67 16.17 -9.14
CA GLN A 16 -7.09 16.01 -7.79
C GLN A 16 -7.51 17.14 -6.84
N ARG A 17 -7.66 18.37 -7.34
CA ARG A 17 -8.14 19.50 -6.54
C ARG A 17 -9.60 19.33 -6.12
N ASP A 18 -10.46 18.90 -7.03
CA ASP A 18 -11.92 18.90 -6.88
C ASP A 18 -12.45 17.59 -6.30
N ASN A 19 -11.67 16.51 -6.32
CA ASN A 19 -12.06 15.20 -5.81
C ASN A 19 -11.60 14.96 -4.36
N ILE A 20 -12.37 14.19 -3.64
CA ILE A 20 -11.98 13.55 -2.38
C ILE A 20 -11.39 12.18 -2.71
N GLU A 21 -10.11 11.97 -2.41
CA GLU A 21 -9.36 10.76 -2.71
C GLU A 21 -9.38 9.80 -1.52
N LEU A 22 -10.10 8.69 -1.65
CA LEU A 22 -10.20 7.67 -0.60
C LEU A 22 -9.61 6.32 -1.02
N ILE A 23 -8.93 6.23 -2.16
CA ILE A 23 -8.19 5.01 -2.49
C ILE A 23 -7.09 4.79 -1.45
N ALA A 24 -7.19 3.72 -0.67
CA ALA A 24 -6.33 3.44 0.49
C ALA A 24 -4.83 3.29 0.14
N SER A 25 -4.50 3.06 -1.13
CA SER A 25 -3.15 2.93 -1.66
C SER A 25 -2.61 4.21 -2.31
N GLU A 26 -3.35 5.32 -2.27
CA GLU A 26 -2.95 6.62 -2.81
C GLU A 26 -2.62 7.63 -1.71
N ASN A 27 -1.77 8.59 -2.06
CA ASN A 27 -1.40 9.69 -1.19
C ASN A 27 -0.86 10.86 -2.03
N TYR A 28 -0.77 12.03 -1.42
CA TYR A 28 -0.15 13.21 -2.03
C TYR A 28 1.25 13.40 -1.46
N VAL A 29 2.22 13.59 -2.35
CA VAL A 29 3.61 13.83 -1.97
C VAL A 29 3.89 15.32 -1.76
N SER A 30 5.00 15.64 -1.05
CA SER A 30 5.46 17.02 -0.90
C SER A 30 5.98 17.61 -2.22
N ASN A 31 6.07 18.94 -2.28
CA ASN A 31 6.66 19.63 -3.42
C ASN A 31 8.14 19.25 -3.64
N ASP A 32 8.90 19.02 -2.56
CA ASP A 32 10.30 18.59 -2.65
C ASP A 32 10.40 17.21 -3.34
N ILE A 33 9.48 16.29 -3.06
CA ILE A 33 9.42 14.99 -3.74
C ILE A 33 9.06 15.16 -5.22
N LEU A 34 8.13 16.07 -5.57
CA LEU A 34 7.77 16.36 -6.96
C LEU A 34 8.95 16.99 -7.72
N GLU A 35 9.69 17.91 -7.09
CA GLU A 35 10.90 18.52 -7.66
C GLU A 35 11.95 17.47 -7.98
N LEU A 36 12.22 16.56 -7.03
CA LEU A 36 13.20 15.47 -7.24
C LEU A 36 12.75 14.47 -8.32
N GLN A 37 11.46 14.18 -8.44
CA GLN A 37 10.90 13.34 -9.51
C GLN A 37 11.10 13.96 -10.90
N GLY A 38 11.07 15.27 -11.01
CA GLY A 38 11.32 16.02 -12.25
C GLY A 38 12.76 16.51 -12.42
N SER A 39 13.70 16.07 -11.59
CA SER A 39 15.07 16.61 -11.54
C SER A 39 16.00 16.01 -12.60
N ILE A 40 17.18 16.64 -12.73
CA ILE A 40 18.24 16.21 -13.63
C ILE A 40 18.82 14.83 -13.30
N PHE A 41 18.54 14.27 -12.14
CA PHE A 41 18.92 12.89 -11.82
C PHE A 41 18.35 11.87 -12.82
N THR A 42 17.27 12.21 -13.53
CA THR A 42 16.70 11.37 -14.60
C THR A 42 17.68 11.12 -15.76
N ASN A 43 18.67 11.99 -15.94
CA ASN A 43 19.64 11.91 -17.03
C ASN A 43 20.77 10.91 -16.75
N LYS A 44 20.98 10.50 -15.48
CA LYS A 44 22.16 9.74 -15.08
C LYS A 44 21.93 8.24 -15.14
N TYR A 45 22.75 7.54 -15.90
CA TYR A 45 22.81 6.08 -15.93
C TYR A 45 23.77 5.57 -14.84
N ALA A 46 23.31 4.72 -13.92
CA ALA A 46 24.07 4.36 -12.72
C ALA A 46 23.97 2.85 -12.38
N GLU A 47 24.13 1.97 -13.38
CA GLU A 47 24.17 0.51 -13.15
C GLU A 47 25.22 0.12 -12.11
N GLY A 48 24.88 -0.83 -11.27
CA GLY A 48 25.67 -1.25 -10.12
C GLY A 48 25.16 -0.60 -8.81
N TYR A 49 26.07 -0.41 -7.88
CA TYR A 49 25.81 0.11 -6.54
C TYR A 49 26.81 1.23 -6.19
N PRO A 50 26.58 2.06 -5.19
CA PRO A 50 27.53 3.07 -4.75
C PRO A 50 28.95 2.53 -4.68
N GLU A 51 29.92 3.31 -5.17
CA GLU A 51 31.35 3.00 -5.27
C GLU A 51 31.72 1.82 -6.21
N ARG A 52 30.72 1.15 -6.79
CA ARG A 52 30.89 0.00 -7.71
C ARG A 52 29.96 0.10 -8.90
N ARG A 53 29.99 1.25 -9.57
CA ARG A 53 29.20 1.51 -10.79
C ARG A 53 29.90 1.02 -12.03
N TYR A 54 29.14 0.71 -13.05
CA TYR A 54 29.65 0.35 -14.38
C TYR A 54 29.93 1.59 -15.25
N TYR A 55 29.50 2.78 -14.82
CA TYR A 55 29.63 4.05 -15.55
C TYR A 55 30.35 5.10 -14.70
N GLY A 56 31.09 6.01 -15.35
CA GLY A 56 31.69 7.17 -14.70
C GLY A 56 30.69 8.27 -14.36
N GLY A 57 31.11 9.27 -13.59
CA GLY A 57 30.28 10.44 -13.22
C GLY A 57 29.14 10.11 -12.24
N CYS A 58 29.35 9.14 -11.36
CA CYS A 58 28.34 8.66 -10.41
C CYS A 58 28.53 9.20 -8.98
N GLU A 59 29.49 10.08 -8.75
CA GLU A 59 29.82 10.59 -7.41
C GLU A 59 28.60 11.18 -6.69
N ASN A 60 27.74 11.95 -7.35
CA ASN A 60 26.56 12.56 -6.75
C ASN A 60 25.42 11.54 -6.56
N VAL A 61 25.23 10.63 -7.51
CA VAL A 61 24.20 9.59 -7.38
C VAL A 61 24.56 8.52 -6.34
N ASP A 62 25.84 8.32 -6.10
CA ASP A 62 26.31 7.46 -5.00
C ASP A 62 25.94 8.06 -3.65
N VAL A 63 26.14 9.37 -3.49
CA VAL A 63 25.76 10.09 -2.26
C VAL A 63 24.25 9.99 -2.04
N ILE A 64 23.43 10.24 -3.07
CA ILE A 64 21.97 10.25 -2.89
C ILE A 64 21.41 8.85 -2.62
N GLU A 65 21.95 7.79 -3.25
CA GLU A 65 21.55 6.41 -2.95
C GLU A 65 21.96 5.99 -1.53
N ASN A 66 23.17 6.36 -1.09
CA ASN A 66 23.63 6.12 0.27
C ASN A 66 22.75 6.83 1.30
N LEU A 67 22.35 8.09 1.06
CA LEU A 67 21.40 8.81 1.92
C LEU A 67 20.05 8.10 1.99
N ALA A 68 19.52 7.61 0.87
CA ALA A 68 18.28 6.85 0.85
C ALA A 68 18.38 5.56 1.70
N ILE A 69 19.51 4.84 1.59
CA ILE A 69 19.79 3.64 2.39
C ILE A 69 19.91 4.00 3.88
N GLU A 70 20.69 5.02 4.21
CA GLU A 70 20.89 5.48 5.60
C GLU A 70 19.55 5.84 6.26
N TYR A 71 18.75 6.69 5.58
CA TYR A 71 17.50 7.17 6.15
C TYR A 71 16.48 6.06 6.32
N VAL A 72 16.34 5.14 5.34
CA VAL A 72 15.39 4.03 5.48
C VAL A 72 15.85 3.03 6.55
N CYS A 73 17.13 2.76 6.67
CA CYS A 73 17.67 1.91 7.73
C CYS A 73 17.42 2.52 9.11
N LYS A 74 17.62 3.83 9.27
CA LYS A 74 17.31 4.56 10.51
C LYS A 74 15.81 4.57 10.81
N LEU A 75 14.97 4.82 9.78
CA LEU A 75 13.52 4.91 9.91
C LEU A 75 12.91 3.62 10.47
N PHE A 76 13.35 2.48 9.97
CA PHE A 76 12.81 1.16 10.35
C PHE A 76 13.70 0.40 11.35
N ASN A 77 14.82 0.98 11.80
CA ASN A 77 15.78 0.31 12.67
C ASN A 77 16.23 -1.05 12.11
N VAL A 78 16.68 -1.05 10.87
CA VAL A 78 17.13 -2.23 10.11
C VAL A 78 18.58 -2.06 9.64
N LYS A 79 19.33 -3.17 9.50
CA LYS A 79 20.77 -3.09 9.17
C LYS A 79 21.05 -2.86 7.69
N TYR A 80 20.22 -3.41 6.79
CA TYR A 80 20.47 -3.43 5.36
C TYR A 80 19.21 -3.08 4.57
N ALA A 81 19.39 -2.31 3.51
CA ALA A 81 18.33 -1.94 2.59
C ALA A 81 18.81 -1.98 1.13
N ASN A 82 17.89 -2.29 0.22
CA ASN A 82 18.04 -2.04 -1.21
C ASN A 82 16.90 -1.11 -1.64
N VAL A 83 17.25 0.07 -2.14
CA VAL A 83 16.30 1.13 -2.53
C VAL A 83 16.08 1.21 -4.05
N GLN A 84 16.73 0.33 -4.83
CA GLN A 84 16.66 0.32 -6.29
C GLN A 84 15.37 -0.26 -6.89
N PRO A 85 14.56 -1.13 -6.24
CA PRO A 85 13.36 -1.66 -6.87
C PRO A 85 12.44 -0.56 -7.41
N HIS A 86 12.05 -0.67 -8.70
CA HIS A 86 11.19 0.32 -9.37
C HIS A 86 9.75 0.30 -8.83
N SER A 87 9.32 -0.82 -8.28
CA SER A 87 7.98 -1.01 -7.70
C SER A 87 7.99 -2.06 -6.59
N GLY A 88 6.90 -2.12 -5.80
CA GLY A 88 6.70 -3.22 -4.85
C GLY A 88 6.69 -4.60 -5.50
N SER A 89 6.11 -4.73 -6.70
CA SER A 89 6.09 -6.00 -7.44
C SER A 89 7.49 -6.46 -7.82
N GLN A 90 8.39 -5.56 -8.23
CA GLN A 90 9.79 -5.91 -8.52
C GLN A 90 10.58 -6.20 -7.25
N ALA A 91 10.28 -5.51 -6.14
CA ALA A 91 10.85 -5.85 -4.84
C ALA A 91 10.49 -7.29 -4.43
N ASN A 92 9.21 -7.65 -4.55
CA ASN A 92 8.74 -9.01 -4.24
C ASN A 92 9.36 -10.05 -5.19
N MET A 93 9.43 -9.75 -6.50
CA MET A 93 10.09 -10.64 -7.48
C MET A 93 11.55 -10.87 -7.12
N ALA A 94 12.28 -9.83 -6.75
CA ALA A 94 13.69 -9.96 -6.36
C ALA A 94 13.85 -10.83 -5.11
N VAL A 95 12.97 -10.72 -4.14
CA VAL A 95 12.98 -11.56 -2.93
C VAL A 95 12.76 -13.03 -3.29
N TYR A 96 11.74 -13.33 -4.09
CA TYR A 96 11.46 -14.72 -4.48
C TYR A 96 12.64 -15.32 -5.23
N ARG A 97 13.16 -14.63 -6.24
CA ARG A 97 14.32 -15.11 -7.03
C ARG A 97 15.62 -15.20 -6.24
N ALA A 98 15.78 -14.46 -5.16
CA ALA A 98 16.96 -14.52 -4.30
C ALA A 98 16.95 -15.69 -3.32
N LEU A 99 15.76 -16.12 -2.88
CA LEU A 99 15.59 -17.06 -1.77
C LEU A 99 14.97 -18.39 -2.16
N LEU A 100 14.35 -18.48 -3.33
CA LEU A 100 13.60 -19.65 -3.81
C LEU A 100 14.13 -20.12 -5.16
N ASN A 101 13.90 -21.40 -5.46
CA ASN A 101 14.03 -21.97 -6.79
C ASN A 101 12.67 -21.91 -7.49
N HIS A 102 12.70 -21.93 -8.84
CA HIS A 102 11.46 -22.07 -9.62
C HIS A 102 10.72 -23.37 -9.21
N GLY A 103 9.42 -23.28 -9.01
CA GLY A 103 8.58 -24.37 -8.54
C GLY A 103 8.55 -24.59 -7.02
N ASP A 104 9.34 -23.86 -6.23
CA ASP A 104 9.24 -23.92 -4.78
C ASP A 104 7.85 -23.46 -4.32
N LYS A 105 7.37 -24.04 -3.21
CA LYS A 105 6.04 -23.72 -2.65
C LYS A 105 6.08 -22.45 -1.81
N ILE A 106 5.16 -21.53 -2.10
CA ILE A 106 4.93 -20.30 -1.33
C ILE A 106 3.54 -20.30 -0.71
N MET A 107 3.39 -19.66 0.45
CA MET A 107 2.10 -19.51 1.13
C MET A 107 1.80 -18.05 1.41
N GLY A 108 0.65 -17.54 0.92
CA GLY A 108 0.23 -16.15 1.07
C GLY A 108 -1.26 -15.98 1.31
N LEU A 109 -1.68 -14.77 1.73
CA LEU A 109 -3.10 -14.46 1.89
C LEU A 109 -3.78 -14.46 0.51
N ASN A 110 -4.92 -15.15 0.42
CA ASN A 110 -5.72 -15.21 -0.79
C ASN A 110 -6.13 -13.80 -1.26
N LEU A 111 -6.07 -13.56 -2.57
CA LEU A 111 -6.41 -12.26 -3.15
C LEU A 111 -7.84 -11.82 -2.79
N SER A 112 -8.81 -12.73 -2.83
CA SER A 112 -10.21 -12.44 -2.47
C SER A 112 -10.42 -12.17 -0.98
N HIS A 113 -9.46 -12.50 -0.14
CA HIS A 113 -9.45 -12.22 1.30
C HIS A 113 -8.50 -11.07 1.69
N GLY A 114 -8.07 -10.27 0.72
CA GLY A 114 -7.25 -9.08 0.92
C GLY A 114 -5.77 -9.21 0.61
N GLY A 115 -5.31 -10.33 0.05
CA GLY A 115 -3.93 -10.51 -0.41
C GLY A 115 -3.54 -9.56 -1.55
N HIS A 116 -2.27 -9.59 -1.95
CA HIS A 116 -1.77 -8.84 -3.11
C HIS A 116 -1.54 -9.78 -4.30
N LEU A 117 -1.60 -9.25 -5.54
CA LEU A 117 -1.34 -10.01 -6.76
C LEU A 117 -0.02 -10.78 -6.70
N THR A 118 1.03 -10.16 -6.15
CA THR A 118 2.37 -10.77 -6.04
C THR A 118 2.50 -11.79 -4.90
N HIS A 119 1.42 -12.12 -4.21
CA HIS A 119 1.39 -13.16 -3.18
C HIS A 119 0.88 -14.50 -3.70
N GLY A 120 0.91 -14.72 -5.01
CA GLY A 120 0.57 -16.01 -5.63
C GLY A 120 -0.60 -15.97 -6.61
N HIS A 121 -1.02 -14.80 -7.11
CA HIS A 121 -2.09 -14.77 -8.11
C HIS A 121 -1.64 -15.45 -9.41
N LYS A 122 -2.48 -16.34 -9.95
CA LYS A 122 -2.17 -17.22 -11.08
C LYS A 122 -1.68 -16.53 -12.36
N LEU A 123 -2.05 -15.26 -12.59
CA LEU A 123 -1.59 -14.47 -13.74
C LEU A 123 -0.36 -13.61 -13.43
N ASN A 124 0.11 -13.61 -12.20
CA ASN A 124 1.30 -12.89 -11.77
C ASN A 124 2.51 -13.83 -11.78
N PHE A 125 3.73 -13.28 -11.90
CA PHE A 125 4.96 -14.09 -11.83
C PHE A 125 4.98 -15.02 -10.61
N SER A 126 4.43 -14.58 -9.47
CA SER A 126 4.39 -15.37 -8.25
C SER A 126 3.52 -16.61 -8.35
N GLY A 127 2.46 -16.59 -9.17
CA GLY A 127 1.62 -17.75 -9.42
C GLY A 127 2.03 -18.56 -10.66
N ILE A 128 2.90 -17.99 -11.51
CA ILE A 128 3.43 -18.68 -12.72
C ILE A 128 4.70 -19.47 -12.36
N ASP A 129 5.60 -18.85 -11.58
CA ASP A 129 6.93 -19.39 -11.30
C ASP A 129 6.96 -20.29 -10.06
N TYR A 130 5.93 -20.27 -9.18
CA TYR A 130 5.94 -20.95 -7.88
C TYR A 130 4.65 -21.75 -7.66
N GLU A 131 4.74 -22.81 -6.84
CA GLU A 131 3.56 -23.53 -6.34
C GLU A 131 2.92 -22.71 -5.22
N VAL A 132 1.62 -22.39 -5.36
CA VAL A 132 0.95 -21.46 -4.46
C VAL A 132 -0.04 -22.19 -3.54
N VAL A 133 0.12 -21.94 -2.24
CA VAL A 133 -0.87 -22.28 -1.22
C VAL A 133 -1.42 -21.00 -0.62
N SER A 134 -2.73 -20.88 -0.52
CA SER A 134 -3.35 -19.70 0.09
C SER A 134 -3.88 -20.00 1.48
N TYR A 135 -3.72 -19.04 2.40
CA TYR A 135 -4.53 -18.98 3.61
C TYR A 135 -5.61 -17.91 3.47
N ASN A 136 -6.69 -18.09 4.20
CA ASN A 136 -7.86 -17.21 4.20
C ASN A 136 -8.03 -16.56 5.57
N VAL A 137 -8.83 -15.51 5.64
CA VAL A 137 -9.39 -15.06 6.91
C VAL A 137 -10.48 -16.05 7.37
N ASP A 138 -10.78 -16.05 8.66
CA ASP A 138 -11.88 -16.84 9.20
C ASP A 138 -13.23 -16.32 8.68
N ASN A 139 -14.17 -17.21 8.42
CA ASN A 139 -15.42 -16.87 7.76
C ASN A 139 -16.36 -15.99 8.61
N ASP A 140 -16.33 -16.17 9.92
CA ASP A 140 -17.25 -15.48 10.83
C ASP A 140 -16.67 -14.16 11.34
N SER A 141 -15.41 -14.20 11.80
CA SER A 141 -14.72 -13.04 12.35
C SER A 141 -14.06 -12.16 11.30
N GLU A 142 -13.85 -12.68 10.08
CA GLU A 142 -13.17 -12.03 8.94
C GLU A 142 -11.74 -11.56 9.28
N VAL A 143 -11.09 -12.22 10.25
CA VAL A 143 -9.69 -11.97 10.62
C VAL A 143 -8.83 -13.20 10.39
N ILE A 144 -7.50 -13.00 10.34
CA ILE A 144 -6.54 -14.09 10.15
C ILE A 144 -6.57 -15.02 11.36
N ASP A 145 -6.96 -16.29 11.13
CA ASP A 145 -6.85 -17.35 12.12
C ASP A 145 -5.47 -18.01 12.02
N TYR A 146 -4.59 -17.66 12.95
CA TYR A 146 -3.22 -18.16 12.98
C TYR A 146 -3.12 -19.67 13.22
N ASN A 147 -4.12 -20.31 13.84
CA ASN A 147 -4.16 -21.76 14.00
C ASN A 147 -4.40 -22.44 12.65
N LYS A 148 -5.34 -21.93 11.86
CA LYS A 148 -5.57 -22.42 10.49
C LYS A 148 -4.36 -22.17 9.58
N VAL A 149 -3.71 -21.01 9.71
CA VAL A 149 -2.45 -20.72 8.99
C VAL A 149 -1.38 -21.76 9.35
N ARG A 150 -1.22 -22.08 10.63
CA ARG A 150 -0.27 -23.08 11.13
C ARG A 150 -0.58 -24.48 10.58
N GLU A 151 -1.85 -24.91 10.62
CA GLU A 151 -2.29 -26.21 10.09
C GLU A 151 -1.95 -26.35 8.60
N ILE A 152 -2.24 -25.32 7.80
CA ILE A 152 -1.91 -25.28 6.37
C ILE A 152 -0.39 -25.36 6.18
N ALA A 153 0.39 -24.57 6.93
CA ALA A 153 1.85 -24.56 6.82
C ALA A 153 2.48 -25.92 7.16
N LEU A 154 2.00 -26.58 8.22
CA LEU A 154 2.47 -27.91 8.62
C LEU A 154 2.17 -28.99 7.56
N LYS A 155 0.99 -28.92 6.95
CA LYS A 155 0.57 -29.84 5.88
C LYS A 155 1.37 -29.61 4.60
N GLU A 156 1.45 -28.36 4.15
CA GLU A 156 1.95 -27.98 2.82
C GLU A 156 3.45 -27.74 2.79
N LYS A 157 4.08 -27.44 3.93
CA LYS A 157 5.52 -27.19 4.10
C LYS A 157 6.10 -26.20 3.07
N PRO A 158 5.56 -24.98 2.99
CA PRO A 158 6.05 -23.99 2.05
C PRO A 158 7.51 -23.62 2.36
N LYS A 159 8.26 -23.20 1.34
CA LYS A 159 9.61 -22.63 1.50
C LYS A 159 9.59 -21.18 1.97
N MET A 160 8.50 -20.46 1.70
CA MET A 160 8.30 -19.09 2.12
C MET A 160 6.85 -18.86 2.52
N ILE A 161 6.66 -18.19 3.66
CA ILE A 161 5.38 -17.66 4.10
C ILE A 161 5.40 -16.14 3.90
N ILE A 162 4.38 -15.62 3.21
CA ILE A 162 4.21 -14.20 2.95
C ILE A 162 3.13 -13.66 3.88
N ALA A 163 3.51 -12.73 4.77
CA ALA A 163 2.60 -11.97 5.60
C ALA A 163 2.49 -10.54 5.04
N GLY A 164 1.27 -10.03 4.98
CA GLY A 164 0.97 -8.71 4.41
C GLY A 164 -0.29 -8.74 3.58
N ALA A 165 -0.91 -7.59 3.39
CA ALA A 165 -2.19 -7.48 2.72
C ALA A 165 -2.39 -6.14 2.04
N SER A 166 -3.23 -6.13 1.00
CA SER A 166 -3.68 -4.92 0.30
C SER A 166 -5.03 -4.42 0.80
N ALA A 167 -5.87 -5.34 1.32
CA ALA A 167 -7.24 -5.06 1.75
C ALA A 167 -7.58 -5.85 3.02
N TYR A 168 -6.80 -5.67 4.06
CA TYR A 168 -7.03 -6.26 5.38
C TYR A 168 -7.02 -5.15 6.43
N PRO A 169 -8.16 -4.91 7.10
CA PRO A 169 -8.30 -3.75 7.98
C PRO A 169 -7.77 -3.96 9.41
N ARG A 170 -7.35 -5.17 9.78
CA ARG A 170 -6.91 -5.47 11.14
C ARG A 170 -5.39 -5.52 11.28
N GLU A 171 -4.90 -5.46 12.52
CA GLU A 171 -3.49 -5.64 12.81
C GLU A 171 -3.01 -7.06 12.46
N ILE A 172 -1.81 -7.16 11.87
CA ILE A 172 -1.16 -8.43 11.55
C ILE A 172 -0.11 -8.74 12.62
N ASN A 173 -0.23 -9.92 13.24
CA ASN A 173 0.73 -10.38 14.23
C ASN A 173 1.91 -11.13 13.56
N PHE A 174 2.99 -10.39 13.29
CA PHE A 174 4.17 -10.94 12.63
C PHE A 174 4.95 -11.94 13.48
N LYS A 175 4.84 -11.85 14.83
CA LYS A 175 5.43 -12.85 15.71
C LYS A 175 4.82 -14.24 15.51
N LYS A 176 3.49 -14.31 15.43
CA LYS A 176 2.80 -15.60 15.16
C LYS A 176 3.20 -16.18 13.80
N PHE A 177 3.32 -15.35 12.77
CA PHE A 177 3.83 -15.81 11.48
C PHE A 177 5.27 -16.32 11.56
N LYS A 178 6.16 -15.66 12.34
CA LYS A 178 7.53 -16.13 12.54
C LYS A 178 7.57 -17.47 13.24
N ASP A 179 6.77 -17.64 14.29
CA ASP A 179 6.69 -18.89 15.03
C ASP A 179 6.27 -20.05 14.09
N ILE A 180 5.26 -19.84 13.25
CA ILE A 180 4.80 -20.82 12.23
C ILE A 180 5.90 -21.10 11.18
N ALA A 181 6.56 -20.05 10.68
CA ALA A 181 7.61 -20.21 9.69
C ALA A 181 8.79 -21.03 10.21
N LEU A 182 9.16 -20.84 11.49
CA LEU A 182 10.20 -21.63 12.16
C LEU A 182 9.82 -23.12 12.28
N GLU A 183 8.57 -23.42 12.61
CA GLU A 183 8.10 -24.81 12.74
C GLU A 183 8.24 -25.61 11.43
N VAL A 184 8.10 -24.95 10.27
CA VAL A 184 8.14 -25.62 8.96
C VAL A 184 9.46 -25.39 8.21
N GLY A 185 10.39 -24.62 8.79
CA GLY A 185 11.68 -24.28 8.16
C GLY A 185 11.54 -23.34 6.96
N ALA A 186 10.51 -22.50 6.93
CA ALA A 186 10.25 -21.53 5.88
C ALA A 186 10.89 -20.15 6.16
N TYR A 187 11.21 -19.41 5.10
CA TYR A 187 11.44 -17.98 5.22
C TYR A 187 10.14 -17.26 5.57
N LEU A 188 10.21 -16.26 6.45
CA LEU A 188 9.13 -15.27 6.63
C LEU A 188 9.46 -14.02 5.82
N MET A 189 8.70 -13.79 4.77
CA MET A 189 8.67 -12.52 4.04
C MET A 189 7.49 -11.67 4.52
N VAL A 190 7.73 -10.40 4.81
CA VAL A 190 6.65 -9.45 5.12
C VAL A 190 6.58 -8.37 4.07
N ASP A 191 5.44 -8.25 3.40
CA ASP A 191 5.11 -7.11 2.54
C ASP A 191 4.30 -6.10 3.37
N MET A 192 4.97 -5.05 3.84
CA MET A 192 4.35 -4.01 4.67
C MET A 192 3.87 -2.79 3.86
N ALA A 193 3.74 -2.91 2.54
CA ALA A 193 3.49 -1.79 1.65
C ALA A 193 2.33 -0.88 2.09
N HIS A 194 1.20 -1.45 2.51
CA HIS A 194 0.05 -0.67 2.96
C HIS A 194 0.25 0.03 4.30
N ILE A 195 0.98 -0.59 5.19
CA ILE A 195 1.12 -0.14 6.59
C ILE A 195 2.49 0.48 6.90
N ALA A 196 3.36 0.67 5.91
CA ALA A 196 4.75 1.09 6.12
C ALA A 196 4.86 2.40 6.94
N GLY A 197 3.97 3.37 6.68
CA GLY A 197 3.95 4.63 7.46
C GLY A 197 3.54 4.41 8.92
N LEU A 198 2.60 3.51 9.18
CA LEU A 198 2.17 3.15 10.54
C LEU A 198 3.27 2.38 11.28
N VAL A 199 3.94 1.45 10.60
CA VAL A 199 5.10 0.72 11.16
C VAL A 199 6.24 1.68 11.50
N ALA A 200 6.57 2.62 10.60
CA ALA A 200 7.62 3.63 10.81
C ALA A 200 7.40 4.50 12.06
N THR A 201 6.15 4.69 12.46
CA THR A 201 5.77 5.54 13.61
C THR A 201 5.36 4.77 14.86
N GLY A 202 5.39 3.43 14.80
CA GLY A 202 5.02 2.56 15.92
C GLY A 202 3.51 2.44 16.15
N LEU A 203 2.70 2.77 15.14
CA LEU A 203 1.23 2.67 15.18
C LEU A 203 0.68 1.35 14.62
N HIS A 204 1.57 0.48 14.17
CA HIS A 204 1.31 -0.92 13.83
C HIS A 204 2.52 -1.74 14.27
N MET A 205 2.29 -3.02 14.61
CA MET A 205 3.38 -3.94 14.96
C MET A 205 4.47 -3.92 13.89
N SER A 206 5.73 -3.80 14.30
CA SER A 206 6.87 -3.84 13.38
C SER A 206 7.20 -5.27 12.97
N PRO A 207 7.40 -5.56 11.68
CA PRO A 207 7.88 -6.86 11.21
C PRO A 207 9.39 -7.07 11.43
N ILE A 208 10.17 -5.99 11.66
CA ILE A 208 11.63 -6.03 11.66
C ILE A 208 12.24 -7.08 12.60
N PRO A 209 11.74 -7.29 13.84
CA PRO A 209 12.31 -8.31 14.73
C PRO A 209 12.02 -9.75 14.30
N TYR A 210 11.06 -9.95 13.41
CA TYR A 210 10.51 -11.29 13.10
C TYR A 210 10.80 -11.76 11.68
N ALA A 211 10.70 -10.87 10.69
CA ALA A 211 10.85 -11.23 9.29
C ALA A 211 12.30 -11.51 8.90
N ASP A 212 12.51 -12.50 8.03
CA ASP A 212 13.81 -12.73 7.39
C ASP A 212 14.08 -11.66 6.33
N ILE A 213 13.02 -11.21 5.64
CA ILE A 213 13.04 -10.19 4.60
C ILE A 213 11.74 -9.38 4.60
N ILE A 214 11.86 -8.09 4.34
CA ILE A 214 10.73 -7.17 4.32
C ILE A 214 10.73 -6.43 3.00
N THR A 215 9.58 -6.31 2.37
CA THR A 215 9.37 -5.47 1.19
C THR A 215 8.36 -4.38 1.50
N SER A 216 8.43 -3.30 0.76
CA SER A 216 7.42 -2.25 0.79
C SER A 216 7.40 -1.45 -0.50
N THR A 217 6.28 -0.76 -0.72
CA THR A 217 6.21 0.40 -1.60
C THR A 217 6.54 1.66 -0.80
N THR A 218 6.83 2.76 -1.51
CA THR A 218 7.14 4.06 -0.88
C THR A 218 5.99 5.08 -0.95
N HIS A 219 4.93 4.80 -1.72
CA HIS A 219 3.93 5.79 -2.14
C HIS A 219 2.54 5.68 -1.47
N LYS A 220 2.36 4.81 -0.46
CA LYS A 220 1.07 4.63 0.24
C LYS A 220 1.07 5.42 1.56
N THR A 221 0.92 4.75 2.70
CA THR A 221 0.99 5.41 4.01
C THR A 221 2.34 6.08 4.27
N LEU A 222 3.43 5.64 3.63
CA LEU A 222 4.75 6.26 3.74
C LEU A 222 4.85 7.61 3.02
N ARG A 223 3.91 7.93 2.12
CA ARG A 223 3.74 9.24 1.47
C ARG A 223 4.92 9.68 0.59
N GLY A 224 5.57 8.74 -0.09
CA GLY A 224 6.71 8.99 -0.97
C GLY A 224 6.41 8.80 -2.46
N PRO A 225 7.45 8.80 -3.31
CA PRO A 225 7.31 8.55 -4.72
C PRO A 225 6.89 7.11 -5.00
N ARG A 226 6.31 6.85 -6.16
CA ARG A 226 6.05 5.48 -6.61
C ARG A 226 7.35 4.72 -6.77
N GLY A 227 7.50 3.64 -6.01
CA GLY A 227 8.71 2.83 -5.99
C GLY A 227 8.59 1.69 -4.99
N GLY A 228 9.64 0.87 -4.91
CA GLY A 228 9.75 -0.23 -3.95
C GLY A 228 11.05 -0.17 -3.15
N MET A 229 11.12 -0.94 -2.09
CA MET A 229 12.31 -1.14 -1.27
C MET A 229 12.32 -2.53 -0.65
N ILE A 230 13.51 -3.00 -0.29
CA ILE A 230 13.73 -4.29 0.38
C ILE A 230 14.61 -4.05 1.60
N LEU A 231 14.22 -4.61 2.74
CA LEU A 231 14.88 -4.43 4.03
C LEU A 231 15.17 -5.78 4.68
N THR A 232 16.29 -5.92 5.36
CA THR A 232 16.62 -7.12 6.15
C THR A 232 17.70 -6.85 7.19
N ASN A 233 17.72 -7.65 8.24
CA ASN A 233 18.83 -7.66 9.22
C ASN A 233 19.90 -8.73 8.88
N ARG A 234 19.68 -9.51 7.81
CA ARG A 234 20.52 -10.63 7.40
C ARG A 234 21.47 -10.24 6.27
N GLU A 235 22.77 -10.27 6.57
CA GLU A 235 23.82 -9.94 5.60
C GLU A 235 23.88 -10.93 4.42
N ASP A 236 23.66 -12.23 4.68
CA ASP A 236 23.61 -13.27 3.66
C ASP A 236 22.46 -13.05 2.67
N ILE A 237 21.33 -12.53 3.14
CA ILE A 237 20.16 -12.22 2.32
C ILE A 237 20.38 -10.96 1.48
N ILE A 238 20.86 -9.85 2.07
CA ILE A 238 21.05 -8.61 1.29
C ILE A 238 22.07 -8.80 0.17
N LYS A 239 23.12 -9.61 0.38
CA LYS A 239 24.09 -9.94 -0.68
C LYS A 239 23.45 -10.67 -1.86
N LYS A 240 22.50 -11.59 -1.62
CA LYS A 240 21.73 -12.27 -2.68
C LYS A 240 20.77 -11.28 -3.35
N ILE A 241 20.03 -10.49 -2.58
CA ILE A 241 19.10 -9.47 -3.07
C ILE A 241 19.79 -8.49 -4.02
N ASN A 242 20.95 -7.95 -3.64
CA ASN A 242 21.67 -6.99 -4.48
C ASN A 242 22.08 -7.60 -5.84
N LYS A 243 22.48 -8.87 -5.88
CA LYS A 243 22.78 -9.58 -7.13
C LYS A 243 21.54 -9.82 -7.99
N VAL A 244 20.41 -10.09 -7.35
CA VAL A 244 19.15 -10.36 -8.07
C VAL A 244 18.49 -9.06 -8.53
N VAL A 245 18.54 -7.98 -7.75
CA VAL A 245 18.04 -6.68 -8.21
C VAL A 245 18.85 -6.21 -9.40
N PHE A 246 20.16 -6.13 -9.28
CA PHE A 246 21.06 -5.81 -10.39
C PHE A 246 22.21 -6.81 -10.44
N PRO A 247 22.44 -7.45 -11.60
CA PRO A 247 21.76 -7.30 -12.89
C PRO A 247 20.56 -8.26 -13.11
N GLY A 248 20.06 -8.93 -12.08
CA GLY A 248 19.13 -10.06 -12.23
C GLY A 248 17.76 -9.70 -12.79
N VAL A 249 17.07 -8.67 -12.24
CA VAL A 249 15.71 -8.27 -12.63
C VAL A 249 15.60 -6.83 -13.12
N GLN A 250 16.63 -6.00 -12.89
CA GLN A 250 16.69 -4.60 -13.32
C GLN A 250 18.05 -4.30 -13.94
N GLY A 251 18.10 -3.26 -14.81
CA GLY A 251 19.29 -2.60 -15.28
C GLY A 251 19.56 -1.32 -14.48
N GLY A 252 19.71 -0.16 -15.18
CA GLY A 252 19.97 1.12 -14.53
C GLY A 252 18.87 1.52 -13.56
N PRO A 253 19.23 1.89 -12.33
CA PRO A 253 18.26 2.38 -11.35
C PRO A 253 17.72 3.76 -11.74
N LEU A 254 16.51 4.07 -11.29
CA LEU A 254 15.87 5.37 -11.52
C LEU A 254 16.36 6.37 -10.48
N MET A 255 17.42 7.10 -10.76
CA MET A 255 18.11 7.94 -9.78
C MET A 255 17.24 9.10 -9.29
N HIS A 256 16.39 9.69 -10.12
CA HIS A 256 15.40 10.69 -9.72
C HIS A 256 14.35 10.11 -8.73
N VAL A 257 13.97 8.83 -8.88
CA VAL A 257 13.08 8.15 -7.92
C VAL A 257 13.83 7.85 -6.62
N ILE A 258 15.09 7.42 -6.68
CA ILE A 258 15.90 7.17 -5.47
C ILE A 258 16.12 8.47 -4.69
N ALA A 259 16.38 9.60 -5.38
CA ALA A 259 16.48 10.91 -4.74
C ALA A 259 15.15 11.28 -4.02
N ALA A 260 14.03 11.08 -4.68
CA ALA A 260 12.72 11.31 -4.08
C ALA A 260 12.40 10.34 -2.92
N LYS A 261 12.91 9.09 -2.96
CA LYS A 261 12.84 8.16 -1.82
C LYS A 261 13.66 8.65 -0.63
N ALA A 262 14.87 9.18 -0.87
CA ALA A 262 15.71 9.77 0.18
C ALA A 262 14.95 10.90 0.90
N GLN A 263 14.33 11.81 0.14
CA GLN A 263 13.51 12.90 0.70
C GLN A 263 12.31 12.35 1.47
N CYS A 264 11.60 11.36 0.94
CA CYS A 264 10.48 10.70 1.64
C CYS A 264 10.91 10.12 2.99
N PHE A 265 12.02 9.41 3.05
CA PHE A 265 12.52 8.80 4.29
C PHE A 265 13.00 9.86 5.28
N TYR A 266 13.61 10.93 4.79
CA TYR A 266 13.96 12.10 5.60
C TYR A 266 12.72 12.76 6.24
N GLU A 267 11.66 13.00 5.45
CA GLU A 267 10.38 13.52 5.95
C GLU A 267 9.75 12.58 6.98
N ALA A 268 9.80 11.26 6.73
CA ALA A 268 9.26 10.26 7.63
C ALA A 268 10.01 10.14 8.98
N LEU A 269 11.27 10.56 9.03
CA LEU A 269 12.05 10.66 10.26
C LEU A 269 11.68 11.87 11.12
N GLN A 270 10.94 12.87 10.59
CA GLN A 270 10.59 14.07 11.34
C GLN A 270 9.39 13.81 12.28
N PRO A 271 9.32 14.48 13.45
CA PRO A 271 8.21 14.32 14.40
C PRO A 271 6.83 14.55 13.78
N LYS A 272 6.71 15.49 12.86
CA LYS A 272 5.47 15.81 12.11
C LYS A 272 4.88 14.59 11.37
N PHE A 273 5.73 13.65 10.95
CA PHE A 273 5.24 12.45 10.28
C PHE A 273 4.47 11.52 11.23
N LYS A 274 4.90 11.43 12.49
CA LYS A 274 4.16 10.69 13.53
C LYS A 274 2.82 11.36 13.83
N GLU A 275 2.78 12.68 13.91
CA GLU A 275 1.53 13.44 14.08
C GLU A 275 0.57 13.19 12.92
N TYR A 276 1.08 13.19 11.69
CA TYR A 276 0.31 12.86 10.49
C TYR A 276 -0.27 11.43 10.56
N GLN A 277 0.53 10.42 10.92
CA GLN A 277 0.03 9.04 11.00
C GLN A 277 -1.00 8.86 12.13
N LEU A 278 -0.85 9.55 13.26
CA LEU A 278 -1.86 9.60 14.31
C LEU A 278 -3.17 10.20 13.79
N GLN A 279 -3.09 11.26 12.97
CA GLN A 279 -4.27 11.85 12.36
C GLN A 279 -4.92 10.91 11.33
N VAL A 280 -4.13 10.14 10.56
CA VAL A 280 -4.64 9.09 9.66
C VAL A 280 -5.53 8.11 10.43
N ILE A 281 -5.08 7.63 11.59
CA ILE A 281 -5.85 6.70 12.43
C ILE A 281 -7.09 7.38 13.01
N LYS A 282 -6.99 8.60 13.53
CA LYS A 282 -8.16 9.32 14.06
C LYS A 282 -9.24 9.52 13.00
N ASN A 283 -8.84 9.91 11.82
CA ASN A 283 -9.73 10.16 10.68
C ASN A 283 -10.48 8.90 10.26
N ILE A 284 -9.76 7.77 10.09
CA ILE A 284 -10.41 6.52 9.70
C ILE A 284 -11.33 5.98 10.80
N LYS A 285 -10.98 6.18 12.07
CA LYS A 285 -11.83 5.80 13.21
C LYS A 285 -13.11 6.63 13.29
N THR A 286 -13.02 7.91 12.97
CA THR A 286 -14.22 8.76 12.86
C THR A 286 -15.12 8.30 11.73
N LEU A 287 -14.54 7.99 10.57
CA LEU A 287 -15.29 7.46 9.43
C LEU A 287 -15.92 6.11 9.76
N GLU A 288 -15.20 5.19 10.42
CA GLU A 288 -15.70 3.90 10.91
C GLU A 288 -16.96 4.10 11.77
N LYS A 289 -16.89 5.02 12.74
CA LYS A 289 -18.01 5.32 13.66
C LYS A 289 -19.24 5.76 12.88
N VAL A 290 -19.12 6.78 12.03
CA VAL A 290 -20.24 7.33 11.26
C VAL A 290 -20.87 6.29 10.35
N LEU A 291 -20.05 5.51 9.63
CA LEU A 291 -20.55 4.47 8.73
C LEU A 291 -21.37 3.40 9.48
N LYS A 292 -20.91 2.99 10.67
CA LYS A 292 -21.64 2.04 11.52
C LYS A 292 -22.95 2.62 12.04
N GLU A 293 -22.95 3.86 12.52
CA GLU A 293 -24.15 4.58 12.98
C GLU A 293 -25.20 4.70 11.87
N GLU A 294 -24.74 4.84 10.62
CA GLU A 294 -25.58 4.88 9.42
C GLU A 294 -26.01 3.50 8.89
N GLY A 295 -25.60 2.40 9.55
CA GLY A 295 -26.00 1.05 9.22
C GLY A 295 -25.17 0.37 8.12
N ILE A 296 -24.00 0.90 7.77
CA ILE A 296 -23.08 0.25 6.81
C ILE A 296 -22.29 -0.86 7.52
N ARG A 297 -22.40 -2.08 7.00
CA ARG A 297 -21.60 -3.21 7.46
C ARG A 297 -20.13 -3.03 7.05
N LEU A 298 -19.23 -3.15 8.02
CA LEU A 298 -17.79 -3.13 7.81
C LEU A 298 -17.22 -4.54 7.98
N VAL A 299 -16.40 -4.98 7.04
CA VAL A 299 -15.68 -6.24 7.12
C VAL A 299 -14.84 -6.28 8.39
N SER A 300 -14.81 -7.41 9.08
CA SER A 300 -14.19 -7.61 10.40
C SER A 300 -14.65 -6.63 11.48
N ASN A 301 -15.81 -6.01 11.31
CA ASN A 301 -16.38 -5.03 12.22
C ASN A 301 -15.45 -3.81 12.49
N GLY A 302 -14.76 -3.31 11.49
CA GLY A 302 -13.98 -2.05 11.58
C GLY A 302 -12.50 -2.19 11.22
N THR A 303 -11.64 -1.30 11.75
CA THR A 303 -10.24 -1.24 11.36
C THR A 303 -9.30 -0.95 12.53
N ASP A 304 -8.05 -1.43 12.43
CA ASP A 304 -6.93 -1.10 13.31
C ASP A 304 -5.85 -0.29 12.57
N ASN A 305 -6.06 0.01 11.28
CA ASN A 305 -5.08 0.70 10.42
C ASN A 305 -5.72 1.87 9.65
N HIS A 306 -5.30 2.14 8.41
CA HIS A 306 -5.66 3.30 7.61
C HIS A 306 -6.81 3.06 6.63
N LEU A 307 -7.38 1.87 6.57
CA LEU A 307 -8.41 1.51 5.58
C LEU A 307 -9.63 0.82 6.20
N LEU A 308 -10.74 0.90 5.49
CA LEU A 308 -11.99 0.18 5.77
C LEU A 308 -12.44 -0.57 4.51
N LEU A 309 -13.08 -1.71 4.71
CA LEU A 309 -13.81 -2.44 3.69
C LEU A 309 -15.31 -2.39 4.03
N LEU A 310 -16.08 -1.81 3.13
CA LEU A 310 -17.53 -1.67 3.26
C LEU A 310 -18.23 -2.77 2.46
N ASP A 311 -19.11 -3.51 3.10
CA ASP A 311 -20.01 -4.45 2.43
C ASP A 311 -21.26 -3.69 1.98
N VAL A 312 -21.16 -3.07 0.80
CA VAL A 312 -22.24 -2.23 0.27
C VAL A 312 -23.42 -3.06 -0.25
N LYS A 313 -23.17 -4.30 -0.68
CA LYS A 313 -24.23 -5.16 -1.18
C LYS A 313 -25.22 -5.55 -0.09
N ASN A 314 -24.74 -6.00 1.06
CA ASN A 314 -25.59 -6.35 2.18
C ASN A 314 -26.16 -5.13 2.93
N SER A 315 -25.45 -3.97 2.88
CA SER A 315 -25.88 -2.75 3.57
C SER A 315 -26.93 -1.96 2.81
N VAL A 316 -26.79 -1.81 1.50
CA VAL A 316 -27.62 -0.92 0.67
C VAL A 316 -28.13 -1.56 -0.62
N GLY A 317 -27.85 -2.84 -0.85
CA GLY A 317 -28.39 -3.61 -1.99
C GLY A 317 -27.70 -3.37 -3.34
N ILE A 318 -26.56 -2.66 -3.39
CA ILE A 318 -25.83 -2.37 -4.63
C ILE A 318 -24.47 -3.06 -4.66
N THR A 319 -23.96 -3.34 -5.88
CA THR A 319 -22.64 -3.92 -6.05
C THR A 319 -21.52 -2.90 -5.75
N GLY A 320 -20.31 -3.38 -5.46
CA GLY A 320 -19.14 -2.53 -5.30
C GLY A 320 -18.86 -1.67 -6.53
N LYS A 321 -19.05 -2.24 -7.74
CA LYS A 321 -18.95 -1.49 -9.01
C LYS A 321 -19.94 -0.32 -9.06
N LYS A 322 -21.20 -0.57 -8.70
CA LYS A 322 -22.21 0.51 -8.69
C LYS A 322 -21.90 1.58 -7.66
N ALA A 323 -21.41 1.16 -6.47
CA ALA A 323 -21.00 2.10 -5.42
C ALA A 323 -19.80 2.97 -5.87
N GLU A 324 -18.78 2.37 -6.51
CA GLU A 324 -17.64 3.08 -7.12
C GLU A 324 -18.13 4.13 -8.13
N GLU A 325 -19.00 3.73 -9.07
CA GLU A 325 -19.55 4.60 -10.11
C GLU A 325 -20.36 5.78 -9.56
N VAL A 326 -21.18 5.55 -8.53
CA VAL A 326 -22.05 6.61 -8.00
C VAL A 326 -21.27 7.60 -7.12
N LEU A 327 -20.28 7.12 -6.36
CA LEU A 327 -19.38 7.98 -5.59
C LEU A 327 -18.50 8.84 -6.51
N ASP A 328 -18.04 8.30 -7.64
CA ASP A 328 -17.29 9.08 -8.64
C ASP A 328 -18.11 10.22 -9.25
N LYS A 329 -19.42 10.03 -9.47
CA LYS A 329 -20.34 11.11 -9.92
C LYS A 329 -20.35 12.33 -9.00
N ILE A 330 -20.14 12.12 -7.72
CA ILE A 330 -20.09 13.20 -6.71
C ILE A 330 -18.65 13.58 -6.30
N ASN A 331 -17.65 13.25 -7.14
CA ASN A 331 -16.25 13.56 -6.92
C ASN A 331 -15.63 12.88 -5.67
N ILE A 332 -16.07 11.69 -5.32
CA ILE A 332 -15.42 10.84 -4.29
C ILE A 332 -14.83 9.62 -4.97
N THR A 333 -13.51 9.52 -4.97
CA THR A 333 -12.76 8.43 -5.61
C THR A 333 -12.50 7.29 -4.63
N VAL A 334 -13.01 6.10 -4.93
CA VAL A 334 -12.82 4.86 -4.18
C VAL A 334 -12.47 3.72 -5.14
N ASN A 335 -12.19 2.52 -4.64
CA ASN A 335 -12.15 1.35 -5.50
C ASN A 335 -13.13 0.28 -5.03
N LYS A 336 -13.81 -0.37 -5.99
CA LYS A 336 -14.49 -1.63 -5.73
C LYS A 336 -13.51 -2.67 -5.21
N ASN A 337 -13.94 -3.51 -4.28
CA ASN A 337 -13.11 -4.51 -3.64
C ASN A 337 -13.91 -5.74 -3.28
N THR A 338 -13.36 -6.92 -3.57
CA THR A 338 -13.94 -8.17 -3.03
C THR A 338 -13.89 -8.16 -1.52
N ILE A 339 -14.90 -8.72 -0.90
CA ILE A 339 -14.96 -8.98 0.55
C ILE A 339 -14.76 -10.48 0.80
N PRO A 340 -14.40 -10.92 2.01
CA PRO A 340 -14.34 -12.35 2.33
C PRO A 340 -15.64 -13.07 1.96
N ASN A 341 -15.52 -14.23 1.31
CA ASN A 341 -16.65 -15.04 0.82
C ASN A 341 -17.56 -14.31 -0.20
N ASP A 342 -17.03 -13.37 -0.96
CA ASP A 342 -17.76 -12.62 -1.97
C ASP A 342 -18.36 -13.56 -3.03
N LEU A 343 -19.66 -13.42 -3.29
CA LEU A 343 -20.37 -14.17 -4.32
C LEU A 343 -20.34 -13.50 -5.69
N GLU A 344 -19.92 -12.24 -5.75
CA GLU A 344 -19.78 -11.49 -7.00
C GLU A 344 -18.43 -11.76 -7.67
N SER A 345 -18.37 -11.56 -8.96
CA SER A 345 -17.10 -11.65 -9.69
C SER A 345 -16.14 -10.52 -9.27
N PRO A 346 -14.81 -10.69 -9.43
CA PRO A 346 -13.83 -9.66 -9.10
C PRO A 346 -14.00 -8.32 -9.85
N MET A 347 -14.73 -8.32 -10.97
CA MET A 347 -15.01 -7.11 -11.75
C MET A 347 -16.28 -6.37 -11.27
N VAL A 348 -17.10 -7.01 -10.43
CA VAL A 348 -18.35 -6.47 -9.90
C VAL A 348 -18.23 -6.17 -8.41
N THR A 349 -17.83 -7.14 -7.61
CA THR A 349 -17.61 -7.13 -6.16
C THR A 349 -18.86 -6.79 -5.34
N SER A 350 -18.87 -7.20 -4.07
CA SER A 350 -19.90 -6.81 -3.10
C SER A 350 -19.49 -5.63 -2.23
N GLY A 351 -18.22 -5.24 -2.27
CA GLY A 351 -17.66 -4.20 -1.43
C GLY A 351 -16.90 -3.10 -2.13
N ILE A 352 -16.56 -2.07 -1.36
CA ILE A 352 -15.62 -1.02 -1.70
C ILE A 352 -14.55 -0.91 -0.61
N ARG A 353 -13.34 -0.46 -0.99
CA ARG A 353 -12.26 -0.13 -0.06
C ARG A 353 -12.07 1.39 -0.02
N ILE A 354 -11.95 1.93 1.18
CA ILE A 354 -11.66 3.34 1.42
C ILE A 354 -10.53 3.50 2.44
N GLY A 355 -9.81 4.61 2.36
CA GLY A 355 -8.70 4.93 3.26
C GLY A 355 -8.60 6.42 3.56
N SER A 356 -7.89 6.76 4.63
CA SER A 356 -7.76 8.13 5.10
C SER A 356 -6.44 8.86 4.73
N PRO A 357 -5.37 8.22 4.23
CA PRO A 357 -4.07 8.89 4.10
C PRO A 357 -4.06 10.13 3.22
N ALA A 358 -4.62 10.07 2.01
CA ALA A 358 -4.60 11.16 1.04
C ALA A 358 -5.31 12.42 1.57
N MET A 359 -6.52 12.26 2.11
CA MET A 359 -7.26 13.41 2.64
C MET A 359 -6.69 13.93 3.96
N THR A 360 -6.03 13.08 4.76
CA THR A 360 -5.26 13.53 5.92
C THR A 360 -4.06 14.39 5.48
N THR A 361 -3.35 14.00 4.43
CA THR A 361 -2.28 14.84 3.82
C THR A 361 -2.82 16.18 3.35
N ARG A 362 -4.04 16.21 2.82
CA ARG A 362 -4.75 17.42 2.40
C ARG A 362 -5.28 18.27 3.56
N GLY A 363 -5.06 17.85 4.81
CA GLY A 363 -5.40 18.61 6.03
C GLY A 363 -6.81 18.37 6.55
N PHE A 364 -7.50 17.32 6.10
CA PHE A 364 -8.77 16.89 6.67
C PHE A 364 -8.54 16.29 8.05
N LYS A 365 -9.47 16.60 8.97
CA LYS A 365 -9.50 16.11 10.33
C LYS A 365 -10.81 15.39 10.62
N GLU A 366 -11.04 15.05 11.88
CA GLU A 366 -12.19 14.27 12.32
C GLU A 366 -13.54 14.90 11.90
N GLU A 367 -13.64 16.24 11.94
CA GLU A 367 -14.89 16.93 11.57
C GLU A 367 -15.24 16.71 10.09
N GLU A 368 -14.26 16.89 9.19
CA GLU A 368 -14.47 16.67 7.76
C GLU A 368 -14.73 15.18 7.45
N PHE A 369 -14.04 14.28 8.15
CA PHE A 369 -14.31 12.85 7.97
C PHE A 369 -15.67 12.42 8.51
N ALA A 370 -16.22 13.09 9.52
CA ALA A 370 -17.59 12.87 9.99
C ALA A 370 -18.63 13.35 8.94
N ILE A 371 -18.42 14.52 8.35
CA ILE A 371 -19.26 15.03 7.25
C ILE A 371 -19.18 14.09 6.04
N LEU A 372 -17.96 13.71 5.64
CA LEU A 372 -17.70 12.81 4.54
C LEU A 372 -18.39 11.46 4.71
N GLY A 373 -18.37 10.88 5.91
CA GLY A 373 -19.08 9.65 6.21
C GLY A 373 -20.59 9.75 5.95
N LYS A 374 -21.21 10.86 6.35
CA LYS A 374 -22.64 11.13 6.08
C LYS A 374 -22.92 11.30 4.60
N ILE A 375 -22.07 12.04 3.88
CA ILE A 375 -22.18 12.20 2.41
C ILE A 375 -22.11 10.84 1.71
N ILE A 376 -21.14 9.99 2.05
CA ILE A 376 -21.01 8.64 1.49
C ILE A 376 -22.29 7.83 1.73
N CYS A 377 -22.79 7.79 2.96
CA CYS A 377 -24.00 7.04 3.30
C CYS A 377 -25.24 7.57 2.56
N LYS A 378 -25.43 8.91 2.52
CA LYS A 378 -26.55 9.54 1.79
C LYS A 378 -26.44 9.24 0.29
N CYS A 379 -25.26 9.28 -0.30
CA CYS A 379 -25.00 8.92 -1.69
C CYS A 379 -25.36 7.45 -1.99
N LEU A 380 -24.85 6.51 -1.19
CA LEU A 380 -25.10 5.09 -1.38
C LEU A 380 -26.57 4.70 -1.22
N LYS A 381 -27.27 5.33 -0.28
CA LYS A 381 -28.73 5.11 -0.05
C LYS A 381 -29.63 5.75 -1.12
N ASN A 382 -29.11 6.74 -1.87
CA ASN A 382 -29.84 7.49 -2.92
C ASN A 382 -29.13 7.39 -4.28
N TYR A 383 -28.53 6.25 -4.58
CA TYR A 383 -27.65 6.03 -5.74
C TYR A 383 -28.30 6.24 -7.11
N ASP A 384 -29.63 6.30 -7.21
CA ASP A 384 -30.43 6.51 -8.42
C ASP A 384 -31.15 7.88 -8.42
N ASN A 385 -31.00 8.71 -7.38
CA ASN A 385 -31.62 10.03 -7.28
C ASN A 385 -30.65 11.13 -7.75
N GLU A 386 -30.76 11.55 -9.00
CA GLU A 386 -29.85 12.52 -9.63
C GLU A 386 -29.88 13.91 -8.94
N GLU A 387 -31.00 14.34 -8.32
CA GLU A 387 -31.10 15.61 -7.59
C GLU A 387 -30.25 15.54 -6.31
N VAL A 388 -30.41 14.48 -5.53
CA VAL A 388 -29.59 14.26 -4.33
C VAL A 388 -28.10 14.13 -4.69
N LEU A 389 -27.76 13.43 -5.76
CA LEU A 389 -26.36 13.30 -6.19
C LEU A 389 -25.77 14.66 -6.58
N LYS A 390 -26.54 15.53 -7.21
CA LYS A 390 -26.11 16.90 -7.56
C LYS A 390 -25.86 17.75 -6.31
N GLU A 391 -26.74 17.71 -5.33
CA GLU A 391 -26.56 18.41 -4.05
C GLU A 391 -25.29 17.92 -3.34
N LEU A 392 -25.10 16.61 -3.23
CA LEU A 392 -23.93 16.01 -2.59
C LEU A 392 -22.63 16.38 -3.29
N LYS A 393 -22.65 16.50 -4.61
CA LYS A 393 -21.48 16.96 -5.38
C LYS A 393 -21.07 18.37 -4.99
N GLU A 394 -22.02 19.29 -4.80
CA GLU A 394 -21.72 20.66 -4.33
C GLU A 394 -21.15 20.64 -2.90
N GLU A 395 -21.70 19.81 -2.00
CA GLU A 395 -21.16 19.62 -0.65
C GLU A 395 -19.68 19.14 -0.70
N VAL A 396 -19.34 18.18 -1.59
CA VAL A 396 -17.97 17.69 -1.78
C VAL A 396 -17.05 18.79 -2.31
N LEU A 397 -17.51 19.58 -3.30
CA LEU A 397 -16.74 20.70 -3.84
C LEU A 397 -16.49 21.78 -2.79
N GLU A 398 -17.43 22.02 -1.89
CA GLU A 398 -17.25 22.96 -0.78
C GLU A 398 -16.18 22.47 0.21
N LEU A 399 -16.18 21.19 0.56
CA LEU A 399 -15.16 20.58 1.43
C LEU A 399 -13.75 20.70 0.84
N THR A 400 -13.62 20.67 -0.50
CA THR A 400 -12.32 20.71 -1.18
C THR A 400 -11.83 22.13 -1.52
N ARG A 401 -12.73 23.12 -1.62
CA ARG A 401 -12.48 24.47 -2.17
C ARG A 401 -11.32 25.23 -1.52
N ASN A 402 -11.18 25.14 -0.21
CA ASN A 402 -10.19 25.90 0.57
C ASN A 402 -8.96 25.08 0.97
N ARG A 403 -8.73 23.93 0.32
CA ARG A 403 -7.67 22.99 0.68
C ARG A 403 -6.81 22.67 -0.54
N THR A 404 -5.82 23.53 -0.77
CA THR A 404 -4.91 23.40 -1.91
C THR A 404 -3.93 22.23 -1.72
N LEU A 405 -3.64 21.53 -2.82
CA LEU A 405 -2.64 20.46 -2.89
C LEU A 405 -1.30 20.94 -3.44
N PHE A 406 -1.34 22.02 -4.25
CA PHE A 406 -0.20 22.55 -5.01
C PHE A 406 -0.11 24.06 -4.88
#